data_579e3d352a8ec7ca9374255a14784766
#
_entry.id   579e3d352a8ec7ca9374255a14784766
#
_cell.length_a   1.000
_cell.length_b   1.000
_cell.length_c   1.000
_cell.angle_alpha   90.00
_cell.angle_beta   90.00
_cell.angle_gamma   90.00
#
_symmetry.space_group_name_H-M   'P 1'
#
loop_
_entity.id
_entity.type
_entity.pdbx_description
1 polymer ?
#
loop_
_entity_poly.entity_id
_entity_poly.type
_entity_poly.pdbx_seq_one_letter_code
_entity_poly.pdbx_strand_id
1 'polypeptide(L)'
;MIKTVLLCLCMVACNDKDNSLIPSEQEYESEVSSDYTELLNKTAPVPVEYKQESTFKGRVVQIDYDTKNYVDGTEEMRRNTAYVYLPYGYDDTSNQRYNVFYFVHGHGETAASFFQNENELMYKLLDHMMENDDMAPTIVVSTSYVYGTPVDYYPDADPYCKALPQELVNDLIPIVENRYHTYAQNTNIAGIEASRNHRAIGGFSMGAVATWYALEYTLNCFKYFMPISSDGWSLGRFSGMTYPVETAEHLANAVRSFNLSENDFYIWACSGTNDVAYNRIWAQVQAMAQLPDVFSVSHLTFHEQEEARHEFRSLAEYLYNALPFIFPTNK
;
A
#
# COMPACT_ATOMS: atom_id res chain seq x y z
N MET A 1 -48.26 -11.10 21.03
CA MET A 1 -47.63 -11.86 19.93
C MET A 1 -46.58 -10.92 19.31
N ILE A 2 -45.38 -11.02 19.78
CA ILE A 2 -44.21 -10.21 19.32
C ILE A 2 -43.49 -11.07 18.28
N LYS A 3 -43.47 -10.63 17.03
CA LYS A 3 -42.68 -11.26 15.97
C LYS A 3 -41.25 -10.77 16.03
N THR A 4 -40.39 -11.65 16.50
CA THR A 4 -38.91 -11.46 16.43
C THR A 4 -38.48 -11.62 14.99
N VAL A 5 -37.97 -10.56 14.39
CA VAL A 5 -37.27 -10.60 13.08
C VAL A 5 -35.84 -11.04 13.33
N LEU A 6 -35.51 -12.23 12.87
CA LEU A 6 -34.15 -12.79 12.92
C LEU A 6 -33.36 -12.18 11.76
N LEU A 7 -32.46 -11.25 12.07
CA LEU A 7 -31.49 -10.72 11.11
C LEU A 7 -30.41 -11.77 10.90
N CYS A 8 -30.40 -12.36 9.71
CA CYS A 8 -29.40 -13.33 9.30
C CYS A 8 -28.12 -12.55 8.91
N LEU A 9 -27.16 -12.46 9.84
CA LEU A 9 -25.79 -12.04 9.48
C LEU A 9 -25.17 -13.18 8.66
N CYS A 10 -24.99 -12.97 7.38
CA CYS A 10 -24.08 -13.79 6.58
C CYS A 10 -22.65 -13.50 7.00
N MET A 11 -22.16 -14.22 8.02
CA MET A 11 -20.72 -14.40 8.19
C MET A 11 -20.27 -15.29 7.03
N VAL A 12 -19.53 -14.72 6.09
CA VAL A 12 -18.72 -15.50 5.16
C VAL A 12 -17.56 -16.06 5.99
N ALA A 13 -17.77 -17.25 6.54
CA ALA A 13 -16.70 -18.04 7.13
C ALA A 13 -15.80 -18.49 5.98
N CYS A 14 -14.59 -17.93 5.89
CA CYS A 14 -13.52 -18.53 5.13
C CYS A 14 -13.29 -19.93 5.71
N ASN A 15 -13.62 -20.93 4.93
CA ASN A 15 -13.49 -22.33 5.32
C ASN A 15 -12.05 -22.76 5.03
N ASP A 16 -11.13 -22.49 5.97
CA ASP A 16 -9.75 -22.91 5.93
C ASP A 16 -9.66 -24.44 5.98
N LYS A 17 -9.47 -25.06 4.84
CA LYS A 17 -9.17 -26.50 4.75
C LYS A 17 -7.69 -26.84 4.95
N ASP A 18 -6.81 -25.85 5.13
CA ASP A 18 -5.37 -26.03 5.34
C ASP A 18 -4.86 -25.37 6.65
N ASN A 19 -5.59 -25.55 7.75
CA ASN A 19 -5.19 -25.01 9.06
C ASN A 19 -4.04 -25.80 9.73
N SER A 20 -3.38 -26.74 9.03
CA SER A 20 -2.33 -27.59 9.61
C SER A 20 -0.90 -27.03 9.46
N LEU A 21 -0.72 -25.87 8.84
CA LEU A 21 0.59 -25.22 8.65
C LEU A 21 0.70 -23.84 9.33
N ILE A 22 -0.33 -23.40 10.03
CA ILE A 22 -0.26 -22.16 10.81
C ILE A 22 0.11 -22.55 12.24
N PRO A 23 1.28 -22.13 12.79
CA PRO A 23 1.60 -22.31 14.21
C PRO A 23 0.49 -21.67 15.06
N SER A 24 0.09 -22.34 16.15
CA SER A 24 -0.95 -21.84 17.05
C SER A 24 -0.50 -20.52 17.68
N GLU A 25 -1.41 -19.56 17.80
CA GLU A 25 -1.18 -18.22 18.38
C GLU A 25 -0.53 -18.23 19.78
N GLN A 26 -0.50 -19.35 20.47
CA GLN A 26 0.05 -19.49 21.82
C GLN A 26 1.57 -19.57 21.91
N GLU A 27 2.31 -19.77 20.80
CA GLU A 27 3.78 -19.88 20.84
C GLU A 27 4.51 -18.55 20.64
N TYR A 28 3.79 -17.45 20.33
CA TYR A 28 4.40 -16.15 20.01
C TYR A 28 4.29 -15.08 21.12
N GLU A 29 3.75 -15.40 22.31
CA GLU A 29 3.70 -14.46 23.45
C GLU A 29 5.03 -14.33 24.21
N SER A 30 6.14 -14.88 23.74
CA SER A 30 7.43 -14.79 24.43
C SER A 30 8.28 -13.63 23.90
N GLU A 31 8.46 -12.64 24.78
CA GLU A 31 9.49 -11.61 24.74
C GLU A 31 9.38 -10.51 23.67
N VAL A 32 8.36 -9.66 23.76
CA VAL A 32 8.47 -8.29 23.24
C VAL A 32 9.49 -7.57 24.12
N SER A 33 10.74 -7.53 23.68
CA SER A 33 11.79 -6.77 24.33
C SER A 33 11.42 -5.30 24.32
N SER A 34 11.75 -4.55 25.37
CA SER A 34 11.47 -3.13 25.60
C SER A 34 12.12 -2.16 24.60
N ASP A 35 12.79 -2.65 23.59
CA ASP A 35 13.62 -1.85 22.65
C ASP A 35 12.88 -1.35 21.39
N TYR A 36 11.60 -1.69 21.19
CA TYR A 36 10.86 -1.30 19.97
C TYR A 36 9.93 -0.09 20.13
N THR A 37 10.02 0.65 21.24
CA THR A 37 9.18 1.83 21.52
C THR A 37 9.38 2.96 20.52
N GLU A 38 10.56 3.08 19.91
CA GLU A 38 10.83 4.08 18.87
C GLU A 38 10.26 3.70 17.50
N LEU A 39 10.05 2.41 17.27
CA LEU A 39 9.50 1.86 16.04
C LEU A 39 7.98 1.98 15.99
N LEU A 40 7.32 1.79 17.15
CA LEU A 40 5.87 1.71 17.29
C LEU A 40 5.26 3.10 17.49
N ASN A 41 4.34 3.46 16.62
CA ASN A 41 3.57 4.69 16.68
C ASN A 41 2.07 4.39 16.71
N LYS A 42 1.27 5.33 17.19
CA LYS A 42 -0.19 5.27 17.12
C LYS A 42 -0.71 6.22 16.06
N THR A 43 -1.75 5.79 15.35
CA THR A 43 -2.46 6.68 14.43
C THR A 43 -3.38 7.64 15.19
N ALA A 44 -3.56 8.84 14.64
CA ALA A 44 -4.57 9.78 15.09
C ALA A 44 -5.88 9.58 14.29
N PRO A 45 -7.06 9.68 14.92
CA PRO A 45 -8.33 9.48 14.21
C PRO A 45 -8.56 10.56 13.16
N VAL A 46 -9.21 10.17 12.06
CA VAL A 46 -9.62 11.11 11.00
C VAL A 46 -10.63 12.12 11.57
N PRO A 47 -10.41 13.44 11.41
CA PRO A 47 -11.36 14.46 11.82
C PRO A 47 -12.74 14.22 11.18
N VAL A 48 -13.80 14.55 11.94
CA VAL A 48 -15.19 14.28 11.49
C VAL A 48 -15.54 15.06 10.23
N GLU A 49 -15.02 16.26 10.08
CA GLU A 49 -15.18 17.12 8.91
C GLU A 49 -14.62 16.47 7.64
N TYR A 50 -13.55 15.68 7.73
CA TYR A 50 -12.94 15.00 6.56
C TYR A 50 -13.78 13.83 6.04
N LYS A 51 -14.80 13.45 6.78
CA LYS A 51 -15.80 12.45 6.36
C LYS A 51 -16.98 13.07 5.62
N GLN A 52 -17.04 14.41 5.55
CA GLN A 52 -18.07 15.16 4.83
C GLN A 52 -17.59 15.52 3.42
N GLU A 53 -18.52 16.01 2.59
CA GLU A 53 -18.18 16.54 1.28
C GLU A 53 -17.36 17.83 1.41
N SER A 54 -16.22 17.91 0.71
CA SER A 54 -15.49 19.17 0.51
C SER A 54 -16.14 20.02 -0.58
N THR A 55 -15.92 21.34 -0.52
CA THR A 55 -16.24 22.26 -1.62
C THR A 55 -15.18 22.24 -2.71
N PHE A 56 -13.97 21.80 -2.40
CA PHE A 56 -12.81 21.70 -3.29
C PHE A 56 -12.64 20.24 -3.73
N LYS A 57 -13.45 19.81 -4.69
CA LYS A 57 -13.49 18.42 -5.15
C LYS A 57 -12.50 18.14 -6.27
N GLY A 58 -11.70 17.14 -6.07
CA GLY A 58 -10.95 16.50 -7.14
C GLY A 58 -11.85 15.72 -8.10
N ARG A 59 -11.25 15.04 -9.05
CA ARG A 59 -11.97 14.14 -9.97
C ARG A 59 -11.22 12.85 -10.18
N VAL A 60 -11.95 11.77 -10.36
CA VAL A 60 -11.40 10.45 -10.68
C VAL A 60 -11.57 10.18 -12.18
N VAL A 61 -10.49 9.72 -12.81
CA VAL A 61 -10.44 9.36 -14.23
C VAL A 61 -10.06 7.89 -14.35
N GLN A 62 -10.86 7.10 -15.03
CA GLN A 62 -10.52 5.73 -15.38
C GLN A 62 -9.53 5.72 -16.54
N ILE A 63 -8.50 4.88 -16.44
CA ILE A 63 -7.53 4.59 -17.51
C ILE A 63 -7.52 3.09 -17.74
N ASP A 64 -7.88 2.69 -18.97
CA ASP A 64 -7.67 1.32 -19.44
C ASP A 64 -6.39 1.30 -20.26
N TYR A 65 -5.50 0.36 -19.96
CA TYR A 65 -4.21 0.26 -20.63
C TYR A 65 -3.86 -1.18 -20.98
N ASP A 66 -3.04 -1.32 -22.02
CA ASP A 66 -2.49 -2.58 -22.41
C ASP A 66 -1.17 -2.81 -21.67
N THR A 67 -0.99 -3.99 -21.14
CA THR A 67 0.18 -4.44 -20.38
C THR A 67 0.56 -5.87 -20.82
N LYS A 68 1.74 -6.31 -20.49
CA LYS A 68 2.17 -7.70 -20.74
C LYS A 68 1.77 -8.60 -19.58
N ASN A 69 1.69 -9.89 -19.82
CA ASN A 69 1.55 -10.88 -18.77
C ASN A 69 2.91 -11.12 -18.08
N TYR A 70 3.17 -10.39 -17.01
CA TYR A 70 4.41 -10.52 -16.23
C TYR A 70 4.38 -11.71 -15.24
N VAL A 71 3.24 -12.39 -15.09
CA VAL A 71 3.10 -13.53 -14.15
C VAL A 71 3.85 -14.76 -14.66
N ASP A 72 3.70 -15.09 -15.93
CA ASP A 72 4.29 -16.27 -16.55
C ASP A 72 5.43 -15.95 -17.53
N GLY A 73 5.76 -14.66 -17.68
CA GLY A 73 6.81 -14.18 -18.58
C GLY A 73 6.49 -14.36 -20.05
N THR A 74 5.23 -14.62 -20.42
CA THR A 74 4.80 -14.65 -21.82
C THR A 74 4.72 -13.23 -22.37
N GLU A 75 4.81 -13.12 -23.71
CA GLU A 75 4.60 -11.85 -24.41
C GLU A 75 3.09 -11.56 -24.63
N GLU A 76 2.21 -12.34 -23.98
CA GLU A 76 0.77 -12.17 -24.14
C GLU A 76 0.33 -10.81 -23.58
N MET A 77 -0.36 -10.04 -24.42
CA MET A 77 -0.91 -8.77 -24.01
C MET A 77 -2.15 -8.96 -23.14
N ARG A 78 -2.22 -8.16 -22.09
CA ARG A 78 -3.33 -8.09 -21.15
C ARG A 78 -3.88 -6.68 -21.16
N ARG A 79 -5.14 -6.54 -20.76
CA ARG A 79 -5.75 -5.24 -20.51
C ARG A 79 -6.01 -5.09 -19.04
N ASN A 80 -5.54 -3.98 -18.47
CA ASN A 80 -5.77 -3.65 -17.08
C ASN A 80 -6.39 -2.25 -16.95
N THR A 81 -6.91 -1.93 -15.77
CA THR A 81 -7.59 -0.68 -15.47
C THR A 81 -7.01 -0.05 -14.22
N ALA A 82 -6.75 1.23 -14.27
CA ALA A 82 -6.40 2.06 -13.11
C ALA A 82 -7.37 3.23 -12.98
N TYR A 83 -7.53 3.73 -11.76
CA TYR A 83 -8.32 4.93 -11.46
C TYR A 83 -7.39 6.00 -10.90
N VAL A 84 -7.41 7.17 -11.53
CA VAL A 84 -6.52 8.29 -11.21
C VAL A 84 -7.33 9.43 -10.63
N TYR A 85 -7.09 9.73 -9.36
CA TYR A 85 -7.60 10.93 -8.71
C TYR A 85 -6.70 12.11 -9.04
N LEU A 86 -7.30 13.15 -9.58
CA LEU A 86 -6.68 14.44 -9.84
C LEU A 86 -7.25 15.46 -8.83
N PRO A 87 -6.41 16.16 -8.05
CA PRO A 87 -6.88 17.07 -7.02
C PRO A 87 -7.65 18.25 -7.59
N TYR A 88 -8.39 18.93 -6.73
CA TYR A 88 -9.05 20.19 -7.10
C TYR A 88 -8.06 21.18 -7.72
N GLY A 89 -8.49 21.85 -8.77
CA GLY A 89 -7.65 22.82 -9.48
C GLY A 89 -6.54 22.21 -10.33
N TYR A 90 -6.50 20.88 -10.50
CA TYR A 90 -5.57 20.26 -11.45
C TYR A 90 -5.78 20.85 -12.84
N ASP A 91 -4.71 21.46 -13.37
CA ASP A 91 -4.67 22.12 -14.69
C ASP A 91 -3.42 21.65 -15.44
N ASP A 92 -3.62 21.02 -16.60
CA ASP A 92 -2.57 20.52 -17.48
C ASP A 92 -1.82 21.63 -18.25
N THR A 93 -2.28 22.88 -18.14
CA THR A 93 -1.59 24.06 -18.70
C THR A 93 -0.73 24.79 -17.69
N SER A 94 -0.84 24.44 -16.39
CA SER A 94 -0.06 25.05 -15.31
C SER A 94 1.35 24.47 -15.22
N ASN A 95 2.24 25.16 -14.50
CA ASN A 95 3.57 24.66 -14.16
C ASN A 95 3.60 23.85 -12.86
N GLN A 96 2.43 23.66 -12.22
CA GLN A 96 2.33 22.87 -10.98
C GLN A 96 2.75 21.43 -11.24
N ARG A 97 3.59 20.88 -10.35
CA ARG A 97 3.98 19.46 -10.34
C ARG A 97 3.33 18.75 -9.17
N TYR A 98 3.03 17.49 -9.38
CA TYR A 98 2.30 16.66 -8.43
C TYR A 98 3.12 15.44 -8.05
N ASN A 99 3.13 15.11 -6.75
CA ASN A 99 3.57 13.80 -6.28
C ASN A 99 2.60 12.72 -6.77
N VAL A 100 3.03 11.46 -6.74
CA VAL A 100 2.17 10.35 -7.15
C VAL A 100 2.18 9.26 -6.08
N PHE A 101 1.00 8.88 -5.62
CA PHE A 101 0.79 7.74 -4.74
C PHE A 101 0.07 6.62 -5.51
N TYR A 102 0.75 5.50 -5.68
CA TYR A 102 0.17 4.28 -6.26
C TYR A 102 -0.38 3.41 -5.15
N PHE A 103 -1.67 3.11 -5.19
CA PHE A 103 -2.36 2.27 -4.22
C PHE A 103 -2.79 0.95 -4.84
N VAL A 104 -2.56 -0.15 -4.12
CA VAL A 104 -2.90 -1.52 -4.53
C VAL A 104 -3.95 -2.08 -3.58
N HIS A 105 -5.07 -2.54 -4.12
CA HIS A 105 -6.21 -3.06 -3.36
C HIS A 105 -5.94 -4.42 -2.70
N GLY A 106 -6.82 -4.82 -1.76
CA GLY A 106 -6.83 -6.13 -1.13
C GLY A 106 -7.48 -7.23 -2.00
N HIS A 107 -7.48 -8.46 -1.48
CA HIS A 107 -8.16 -9.57 -2.13
C HIS A 107 -9.67 -9.33 -2.20
N GLY A 108 -10.29 -9.72 -3.30
CA GLY A 108 -11.72 -9.56 -3.55
C GLY A 108 -12.15 -8.14 -3.94
N GLU A 109 -11.22 -7.20 -3.99
CA GLU A 109 -11.44 -5.82 -4.43
C GLU A 109 -10.91 -5.59 -5.85
N THR A 110 -11.07 -4.37 -6.34
CA THR A 110 -10.61 -3.93 -7.66
C THR A 110 -9.95 -2.56 -7.56
N ALA A 111 -9.31 -2.11 -8.63
CA ALA A 111 -8.78 -0.74 -8.69
C ALA A 111 -9.85 0.34 -8.42
N ALA A 112 -11.12 0.08 -8.73
CA ALA A 112 -12.21 1.02 -8.45
C ALA A 112 -12.54 1.15 -6.96
N SER A 113 -12.29 0.10 -6.16
CA SER A 113 -12.73 0.01 -4.76
C SER A 113 -12.19 1.16 -3.89
N PHE A 114 -10.99 1.66 -4.20
CA PHE A 114 -10.40 2.77 -3.45
C PHE A 114 -11.26 4.04 -3.46
N PHE A 115 -11.92 4.34 -4.58
CA PHE A 115 -12.72 5.55 -4.74
C PHE A 115 -14.23 5.32 -4.66
N GLN A 116 -14.69 4.08 -4.83
CA GLN A 116 -16.13 3.74 -4.94
C GLN A 116 -16.67 3.02 -3.70
N ASN A 117 -15.80 2.73 -2.72
CA ASN A 117 -16.18 1.96 -1.56
C ASN A 117 -16.75 2.85 -0.43
N GLU A 118 -17.76 2.34 0.30
CA GLU A 118 -18.32 2.86 1.54
C GLU A 118 -18.41 4.41 1.64
N ASN A 119 -19.28 5.01 0.86
CA ASN A 119 -19.56 6.45 0.89
C ASN A 119 -18.41 7.36 0.40
N GLU A 120 -17.53 6.85 -0.47
CA GLU A 120 -16.47 7.64 -1.11
C GLU A 120 -15.52 8.30 -0.07
N LEU A 121 -15.27 7.63 1.04
CA LEU A 121 -14.51 8.18 2.16
C LEU A 121 -13.09 8.60 1.77
N MET A 122 -12.40 7.79 0.95
CA MET A 122 -11.04 8.10 0.50
C MET A 122 -10.99 9.35 -0.36
N TYR A 123 -12.00 9.53 -1.20
CA TYR A 123 -12.15 10.71 -2.03
C TYR A 123 -12.30 11.99 -1.19
N LYS A 124 -13.22 11.95 -0.21
CA LYS A 124 -13.44 13.08 0.71
C LYS A 124 -12.21 13.40 1.55
N LEU A 125 -11.54 12.36 2.04
CA LEU A 125 -10.30 12.51 2.80
C LEU A 125 -9.23 13.25 1.99
N LEU A 126 -8.96 12.82 0.76
CA LEU A 126 -7.96 13.44 -0.12
C LEU A 126 -8.32 14.90 -0.45
N ASP A 127 -9.59 15.19 -0.70
CA ASP A 127 -10.06 16.54 -0.94
C ASP A 127 -9.75 17.46 0.23
N HIS A 128 -10.12 17.05 1.47
CA HIS A 128 -9.87 17.84 2.67
C HIS A 128 -8.39 17.98 3.01
N MET A 129 -7.61 16.90 2.88
CA MET A 129 -6.18 16.94 3.19
C MET A 129 -5.42 17.92 2.30
N MET A 130 -5.79 18.03 1.02
CA MET A 130 -5.17 18.98 0.11
C MET A 130 -5.76 20.39 0.25
N GLU A 131 -7.05 20.54 0.56
CA GLU A 131 -7.68 21.83 0.86
C GLU A 131 -7.05 22.50 2.08
N ASN A 132 -6.76 21.72 3.12
CA ASN A 132 -6.21 22.22 4.39
C ASN A 132 -4.67 22.29 4.40
N ASP A 133 -4.00 22.00 3.27
CA ASP A 133 -2.55 21.89 3.19
C ASP A 133 -1.94 20.88 4.17
N ASP A 134 -2.63 19.80 4.49
CA ASP A 134 -2.07 18.73 5.32
C ASP A 134 -1.06 17.90 4.54
N MET A 135 -1.21 17.81 3.23
CA MET A 135 -0.28 17.14 2.32
C MET A 135 -0.05 17.98 1.06
N ALA A 136 1.12 17.81 0.46
CA ALA A 136 1.43 18.44 -0.81
C ALA A 136 0.53 17.93 -1.95
N PRO A 137 0.31 18.73 -3.02
CA PRO A 137 -0.50 18.32 -4.16
C PRO A 137 -0.06 16.96 -4.72
N THR A 138 -0.97 15.98 -4.71
CA THR A 138 -0.69 14.59 -5.01
C THR A 138 -1.76 13.99 -5.91
N ILE A 139 -1.31 13.31 -6.96
CA ILE A 139 -2.14 12.44 -7.80
C ILE A 139 -2.17 11.07 -7.12
N VAL A 140 -3.36 10.48 -6.96
CA VAL A 140 -3.50 9.13 -6.39
C VAL A 140 -3.97 8.17 -7.47
N VAL A 141 -3.22 7.09 -7.66
CA VAL A 141 -3.48 6.07 -8.68
C VAL A 141 -3.84 4.77 -8.01
N SER A 142 -5.09 4.36 -8.08
CA SER A 142 -5.49 3.03 -7.64
C SER A 142 -5.36 2.05 -8.79
N THR A 143 -4.62 0.98 -8.58
CA THR A 143 -4.33 -0.05 -9.58
C THR A 143 -4.67 -1.45 -9.08
N SER A 144 -4.59 -2.44 -9.97
CA SER A 144 -4.91 -3.83 -9.69
C SER A 144 -3.75 -4.75 -10.06
N TYR A 145 -3.48 -5.75 -9.23
CA TYR A 145 -2.55 -6.84 -9.54
C TYR A 145 -3.21 -7.95 -10.37
N VAL A 146 -4.53 -7.97 -10.51
CA VAL A 146 -5.25 -8.98 -11.31
C VAL A 146 -5.79 -8.38 -12.60
N TYR A 147 -5.90 -9.23 -13.62
CA TYR A 147 -6.39 -8.90 -14.96
C TYR A 147 -7.83 -9.40 -15.12
N GLY A 148 -8.81 -8.54 -14.90
CA GLY A 148 -10.23 -8.87 -15.08
C GLY A 148 -10.82 -9.61 -13.89
N THR A 149 -10.92 -10.94 -13.92
CA THR A 149 -11.56 -11.73 -12.86
C THR A 149 -10.66 -11.82 -11.63
N PRO A 150 -11.17 -11.48 -10.43
CA PRO A 150 -10.45 -11.69 -9.18
C PRO A 150 -10.09 -13.16 -8.98
N VAL A 151 -9.00 -13.40 -8.27
CA VAL A 151 -8.57 -14.75 -7.86
C VAL A 151 -9.44 -15.22 -6.71
N ASP A 152 -10.00 -16.44 -6.78
CA ASP A 152 -10.96 -16.93 -5.78
C ASP A 152 -10.34 -17.15 -4.40
N TYR A 153 -9.10 -17.61 -4.34
CA TYR A 153 -8.39 -17.89 -3.10
C TYR A 153 -7.20 -16.93 -2.95
N TYR A 154 -7.20 -16.10 -1.90
CA TYR A 154 -6.24 -15.01 -1.76
C TYR A 154 -4.76 -15.40 -1.88
N PRO A 155 -4.28 -16.58 -1.40
CA PRO A 155 -2.89 -16.95 -1.58
C PRO A 155 -2.51 -17.24 -3.05
N ASP A 156 -3.46 -17.53 -3.92
CA ASP A 156 -3.20 -17.74 -5.35
C ASP A 156 -2.96 -16.42 -6.10
N ALA A 157 -3.20 -15.28 -5.42
CA ALA A 157 -2.84 -13.96 -5.92
C ALA A 157 -1.35 -13.63 -5.80
N ASP A 158 -0.56 -14.42 -5.06
CA ASP A 158 0.88 -14.18 -4.84
C ASP A 158 1.69 -13.96 -6.15
N PRO A 159 1.59 -14.79 -7.18
CA PRO A 159 2.31 -14.58 -8.43
C PRO A 159 1.95 -13.23 -9.12
N TYR A 160 0.70 -12.80 -8.99
CA TYR A 160 0.24 -11.52 -9.53
C TYR A 160 0.79 -10.34 -8.72
N CYS A 161 0.78 -10.43 -7.39
CA CYS A 161 1.39 -9.43 -6.53
C CYS A 161 2.89 -9.27 -6.80
N LYS A 162 3.58 -10.41 -7.03
CA LYS A 162 5.01 -10.43 -7.38
C LYS A 162 5.31 -9.83 -8.75
N ALA A 163 4.40 -9.97 -9.70
CA ALA A 163 4.53 -9.45 -11.06
C ALA A 163 4.21 -7.95 -11.18
N LEU A 164 3.35 -7.43 -10.29
CA LEU A 164 2.86 -6.05 -10.35
C LEU A 164 3.97 -4.99 -10.39
N PRO A 165 5.07 -5.05 -9.62
CA PRO A 165 6.14 -4.06 -9.69
C PRO A 165 6.70 -3.87 -11.10
N GLN A 166 6.80 -4.96 -11.86
CA GLN A 166 7.28 -4.93 -13.25
C GLN A 166 6.28 -4.23 -14.17
N GLU A 167 4.99 -4.51 -14.02
CA GLU A 167 3.91 -3.82 -14.75
C GLU A 167 3.87 -2.33 -14.41
N LEU A 168 4.01 -1.98 -13.13
CA LEU A 168 4.04 -0.58 -12.71
C LEU A 168 5.14 0.21 -13.43
N VAL A 169 6.36 -0.28 -13.40
CA VAL A 169 7.53 0.44 -13.93
C VAL A 169 7.54 0.48 -15.46
N ASN A 170 7.14 -0.61 -16.11
CA ASN A 170 7.23 -0.70 -17.56
C ASN A 170 6.01 -0.12 -18.30
N ASP A 171 4.84 -0.14 -17.67
CA ASP A 171 3.58 0.21 -18.34
C ASP A 171 2.81 1.33 -17.64
N LEU A 172 2.36 1.14 -16.38
CA LEU A 172 1.43 2.07 -15.76
C LEU A 172 2.07 3.42 -15.39
N ILE A 173 3.27 3.44 -14.79
CA ILE A 173 3.98 4.68 -14.45
C ILE A 173 4.24 5.50 -15.70
N PRO A 174 4.80 4.95 -16.80
CA PRO A 174 4.95 5.67 -18.06
C PRO A 174 3.64 6.28 -18.59
N ILE A 175 2.54 5.53 -18.54
CA ILE A 175 1.24 6.00 -19.02
C ILE A 175 0.72 7.17 -18.18
N VAL A 176 0.72 7.02 -16.85
CA VAL A 176 0.22 8.04 -15.93
C VAL A 176 1.11 9.28 -15.95
N GLU A 177 2.42 9.12 -15.80
CA GLU A 177 3.31 10.23 -15.58
C GLU A 177 3.71 10.96 -16.88
N ASN A 178 3.45 10.35 -18.04
CA ASN A 178 3.50 11.07 -19.33
C ASN A 178 2.21 11.84 -19.62
N ARG A 179 1.10 11.42 -19.04
CA ARG A 179 -0.21 12.05 -19.24
C ARG A 179 -0.46 13.23 -18.30
N TYR A 180 0.07 13.18 -17.07
CA TYR A 180 -0.19 14.16 -16.03
C TYR A 180 1.09 14.87 -15.58
N HIS A 181 0.95 16.08 -15.06
CA HIS A 181 2.06 16.93 -14.64
C HIS A 181 2.70 16.44 -13.32
N THR A 182 3.44 15.36 -13.36
CA THR A 182 4.21 14.84 -12.24
C THR A 182 5.63 15.45 -12.21
N TYR A 183 6.43 15.03 -11.23
CA TYR A 183 7.84 15.42 -11.15
C TYR A 183 8.74 14.69 -12.17
N ALA A 184 8.26 13.62 -12.81
CA ALA A 184 9.00 12.95 -13.87
C ALA A 184 9.18 13.88 -15.10
N GLN A 185 10.42 14.15 -15.47
CA GLN A 185 10.73 14.97 -16.64
C GLN A 185 10.57 14.17 -17.95
N ASN A 186 10.70 12.89 -17.86
CA ASN A 186 10.42 11.88 -18.89
C ASN A 186 10.08 10.55 -18.21
N THR A 187 9.50 9.63 -18.96
CA THR A 187 8.98 8.36 -18.44
C THR A 187 9.77 7.14 -18.90
N ASN A 188 11.02 7.33 -19.37
CA ASN A 188 11.95 6.23 -19.45
C ASN A 188 12.47 5.86 -18.05
N ILE A 189 13.14 4.71 -17.91
CA ILE A 189 13.59 4.22 -16.60
C ILE A 189 14.44 5.26 -15.85
N ALA A 190 15.35 5.95 -16.51
CA ALA A 190 16.20 6.95 -15.86
C ALA A 190 15.40 8.17 -15.36
N GLY A 191 14.36 8.60 -16.07
CA GLY A 191 13.47 9.67 -15.62
C GLY A 191 12.57 9.25 -14.45
N ILE A 192 12.11 7.99 -14.45
CA ILE A 192 11.35 7.39 -13.36
C ILE A 192 12.22 7.33 -12.10
N GLU A 193 13.46 6.85 -12.21
CA GLU A 193 14.42 6.81 -11.10
C GLU A 193 14.77 8.21 -10.57
N ALA A 194 15.02 9.16 -11.46
CA ALA A 194 15.35 10.54 -11.09
C ALA A 194 14.21 11.25 -10.32
N SER A 195 12.95 10.86 -10.56
CA SER A 195 11.76 11.42 -9.90
C SER A 195 11.27 10.59 -8.69
N ARG A 196 11.99 9.54 -8.27
CA ARG A 196 11.56 8.60 -7.21
C ARG A 196 11.17 9.26 -5.90
N ASN A 197 11.78 10.40 -5.56
CA ASN A 197 11.51 11.14 -4.32
C ASN A 197 10.08 11.70 -4.25
N HIS A 198 9.37 11.73 -5.36
CA HIS A 198 8.01 12.19 -5.51
C HIS A 198 7.03 11.04 -5.77
N ARG A 199 7.46 9.81 -5.52
CA ARG A 199 6.63 8.62 -5.78
C ARG A 199 6.57 7.70 -4.58
N ALA A 200 5.32 7.32 -4.22
CA ALA A 200 5.03 6.37 -3.18
C ALA A 200 4.22 5.19 -3.73
N ILE A 201 4.36 4.04 -3.11
CA ILE A 201 3.50 2.88 -3.30
C ILE A 201 3.00 2.39 -1.96
N GLY A 202 1.72 2.04 -1.90
CA GLY A 202 1.12 1.41 -0.73
C GLY A 202 0.01 0.46 -1.13
N GLY A 203 -0.38 -0.41 -0.22
CA GLY A 203 -1.48 -1.32 -0.50
C GLY A 203 -1.95 -2.06 0.73
N PHE A 204 -3.20 -2.52 0.68
CA PHE A 204 -3.89 -3.18 1.77
C PHE A 204 -3.92 -4.69 1.56
N SER A 205 -3.66 -5.48 2.62
CA SER A 205 -3.76 -6.94 2.58
C SER A 205 -2.89 -7.54 1.45
N MET A 206 -3.46 -8.16 0.43
CA MET A 206 -2.70 -8.60 -0.74
C MET A 206 -1.97 -7.46 -1.46
N GLY A 207 -2.51 -6.24 -1.41
CA GLY A 207 -1.82 -5.05 -1.90
C GLY A 207 -0.56 -4.71 -1.08
N ALA A 208 -0.53 -5.04 0.22
CA ALA A 208 0.68 -4.90 1.03
C ALA A 208 1.74 -5.93 0.62
N VAL A 209 1.34 -7.16 0.28
CA VAL A 209 2.26 -8.16 -0.31
C VAL A 209 2.89 -7.61 -1.60
N ALA A 210 2.10 -7.00 -2.48
CA ALA A 210 2.62 -6.34 -3.68
C ALA A 210 3.54 -5.15 -3.35
N THR A 211 3.26 -4.41 -2.27
CA THR A 211 4.12 -3.31 -1.79
C THR A 211 5.48 -3.82 -1.31
N TRP A 212 5.53 -4.95 -0.61
CA TRP A 212 6.80 -5.58 -0.22
C TRP A 212 7.59 -6.08 -1.44
N TYR A 213 6.93 -6.64 -2.46
CA TYR A 213 7.58 -6.96 -3.73
C TYR A 213 8.07 -5.70 -4.48
N ALA A 214 7.35 -4.58 -4.39
CA ALA A 214 7.83 -3.32 -4.96
C ALA A 214 9.10 -2.82 -4.26
N LEU A 215 9.22 -2.96 -2.94
CA LEU A 215 10.46 -2.69 -2.21
C LEU A 215 11.61 -3.59 -2.70
N GLU A 216 11.33 -4.88 -2.93
CA GLU A 216 12.32 -5.86 -3.35
C GLU A 216 12.82 -5.62 -4.79
N TYR A 217 11.92 -5.25 -5.73
CA TYR A 217 12.25 -5.24 -7.16
C TYR A 217 12.36 -3.86 -7.81
N THR A 218 11.80 -2.82 -7.18
CA THR A 218 11.66 -1.49 -7.79
C THR A 218 12.01 -0.34 -6.84
N LEU A 219 12.86 -0.59 -5.85
CA LEU A 219 13.28 0.39 -4.86
C LEU A 219 13.85 1.68 -5.49
N ASN A 220 14.55 1.56 -6.62
CA ASN A 220 15.08 2.69 -7.39
C ASN A 220 13.99 3.56 -8.05
N CYS A 221 12.74 3.10 -8.12
CA CYS A 221 11.62 3.82 -8.74
C CYS A 221 10.70 4.51 -7.72
N PHE A 222 10.76 4.09 -6.44
CA PHE A 222 9.93 4.63 -5.35
C PHE A 222 10.80 5.04 -4.17
N LYS A 223 10.40 6.08 -3.45
CA LYS A 223 11.03 6.45 -2.18
C LYS A 223 10.24 5.94 -0.98
N TYR A 224 8.90 5.92 -1.07
CA TYR A 224 8.03 5.63 0.06
C TYR A 224 7.22 4.37 -0.18
N PHE A 225 7.22 3.50 0.82
CA PHE A 225 6.52 2.21 0.82
C PHE A 225 5.57 2.17 2.00
N MET A 226 4.28 1.91 1.73
CA MET A 226 3.24 1.87 2.75
C MET A 226 2.52 0.51 2.74
N PRO A 227 3.14 -0.57 3.24
CA PRO A 227 2.47 -1.86 3.38
C PRO A 227 1.47 -1.82 4.53
N ILE A 228 0.21 -2.13 4.25
CA ILE A 228 -0.91 -2.05 5.18
C ILE A 228 -1.47 -3.45 5.42
N SER A 229 -1.40 -3.93 6.67
CA SER A 229 -2.08 -5.15 7.12
C SER A 229 -1.70 -6.42 6.33
N SER A 230 -0.42 -6.59 6.00
CA SER A 230 0.17 -7.88 5.59
C SER A 230 1.69 -7.85 5.64
N ASP A 231 2.28 -9.01 5.90
CA ASP A 231 3.72 -9.28 5.81
C ASP A 231 4.17 -9.52 4.36
N GLY A 232 5.49 -9.51 4.13
CA GLY A 232 6.10 -9.85 2.85
C GLY A 232 6.17 -11.35 2.62
N TRP A 233 6.04 -11.77 1.36
CA TRP A 233 6.04 -13.17 0.93
C TRP A 233 7.25 -13.53 0.06
N SER A 234 8.33 -12.78 0.18
CA SER A 234 9.55 -12.93 -0.64
C SER A 234 10.16 -14.33 -0.61
N LEU A 235 10.05 -15.05 0.50
CA LEU A 235 10.53 -16.44 0.67
C LEU A 235 9.39 -17.46 0.65
N GLY A 236 8.20 -17.08 0.21
CA GLY A 236 6.99 -17.86 0.18
C GLY A 236 5.87 -17.24 1.02
N ARG A 237 4.69 -17.82 0.95
CA ARG A 237 3.49 -17.31 1.64
C ARG A 237 3.73 -17.14 3.13
N PHE A 238 3.39 -15.97 3.67
CA PHE A 238 3.55 -15.61 5.09
C PHE A 238 5.00 -15.67 5.60
N SER A 239 6.00 -15.53 4.72
CA SER A 239 7.40 -15.65 5.13
C SER A 239 7.81 -14.56 6.12
N GLY A 240 7.20 -13.38 6.08
CA GLY A 240 7.45 -12.31 7.05
C GLY A 240 7.04 -12.67 8.48
N MET A 241 6.03 -13.55 8.65
CA MET A 241 5.65 -14.11 9.93
C MET A 241 6.43 -15.39 10.26
N THR A 242 6.51 -16.31 9.28
CA THR A 242 7.04 -17.67 9.52
C THR A 242 8.57 -17.69 9.63
N TYR A 243 9.23 -16.83 8.89
CA TYR A 243 10.69 -16.68 8.80
C TYR A 243 11.07 -15.20 8.84
N PRO A 244 10.74 -14.46 9.93
CA PRO A 244 10.90 -13.01 9.96
C PRO A 244 12.33 -12.53 9.77
N VAL A 245 13.29 -13.23 10.37
CA VAL A 245 14.73 -12.88 10.28
C VAL A 245 15.24 -13.10 8.87
N GLU A 246 14.96 -14.27 8.29
CA GLU A 246 15.41 -14.60 6.93
C GLU A 246 14.73 -13.69 5.89
N THR A 247 13.46 -13.33 6.10
CA THR A 247 12.74 -12.40 5.23
C THR A 247 13.34 -10.99 5.35
N ALA A 248 13.67 -10.54 6.56
CA ALA A 248 14.33 -9.26 6.78
C ALA A 248 15.72 -9.20 6.11
N GLU A 249 16.53 -10.25 6.27
CA GLU A 249 17.84 -10.36 5.60
C GLU A 249 17.72 -10.41 4.08
N HIS A 250 16.70 -11.12 3.55
CA HIS A 250 16.43 -11.15 2.11
C HIS A 250 16.11 -9.76 1.57
N LEU A 251 15.20 -9.03 2.22
CA LEU A 251 14.86 -7.65 1.85
C LEU A 251 16.06 -6.70 2.01
N ALA A 252 16.87 -6.86 3.06
CA ALA A 252 18.09 -6.07 3.23
C ALA A 252 19.09 -6.30 2.10
N ASN A 253 19.24 -7.54 1.65
CA ASN A 253 20.11 -7.86 0.51
C ASN A 253 19.55 -7.28 -0.80
N ALA A 254 18.24 -7.28 -1.00
CA ALA A 254 17.60 -6.60 -2.12
C ALA A 254 17.90 -5.08 -2.08
N VAL A 255 17.70 -4.42 -0.95
CA VAL A 255 18.04 -2.99 -0.77
C VAL A 255 19.51 -2.70 -1.11
N ARG A 256 20.44 -3.48 -0.56
CA ARG A 256 21.89 -3.32 -0.83
C ARG A 256 22.22 -3.48 -2.32
N SER A 257 21.48 -4.31 -3.06
CA SER A 257 21.70 -4.54 -4.49
C SER A 257 21.43 -3.30 -5.35
N PHE A 258 20.58 -2.38 -4.87
CA PHE A 258 20.32 -1.09 -5.54
C PHE A 258 21.38 -0.03 -5.26
N ASN A 259 22.39 -0.30 -4.43
CA ASN A 259 23.38 0.69 -3.97
C ASN A 259 22.74 1.94 -3.35
N LEU A 260 21.62 1.76 -2.67
CA LEU A 260 20.91 2.78 -1.90
C LEU A 260 21.21 2.58 -0.41
N SER A 261 21.05 3.65 0.37
CA SER A 261 21.24 3.66 1.82
C SER A 261 19.89 3.75 2.55
N GLU A 262 19.92 3.59 3.86
CA GLU A 262 18.73 3.74 4.72
C GLU A 262 18.06 5.12 4.58
N ASN A 263 18.79 6.15 4.14
CA ASN A 263 18.25 7.51 3.95
C ASN A 263 17.55 7.70 2.59
N ASP A 264 17.68 6.75 1.69
CA ASP A 264 17.16 6.87 0.33
C ASP A 264 15.71 6.42 0.19
N PHE A 265 15.16 5.71 1.18
CA PHE A 265 13.78 5.24 1.16
C PHE A 265 13.14 5.32 2.54
N TYR A 266 11.82 5.13 2.60
CA TYR A 266 11.07 5.10 3.84
C TYR A 266 9.98 4.03 3.79
N ILE A 267 9.85 3.27 4.87
CA ILE A 267 8.78 2.28 5.04
C ILE A 267 7.87 2.74 6.18
N TRP A 268 6.62 3.06 5.84
CA TRP A 268 5.56 3.38 6.76
C TRP A 268 4.59 2.18 6.85
N ALA A 269 4.94 1.18 7.65
CA ALA A 269 4.14 -0.02 7.83
C ALA A 269 3.02 0.22 8.84
N CYS A 270 1.85 -0.39 8.66
CA CYS A 270 0.74 -0.23 9.61
C CYS A 270 -0.22 -1.41 9.65
N SER A 271 -0.94 -1.53 10.78
CA SER A 271 -2.04 -2.47 10.96
C SER A 271 -2.92 -2.07 12.14
N GLY A 272 -4.13 -2.64 12.23
CA GLY A 272 -5.00 -2.48 13.37
C GLY A 272 -4.67 -3.46 14.50
N THR A 273 -4.82 -3.05 15.76
CA THR A 273 -4.50 -3.91 16.92
C THR A 273 -5.39 -5.17 17.02
N ASN A 274 -6.57 -5.16 16.38
CA ASN A 274 -7.47 -6.31 16.26
C ASN A 274 -7.49 -6.91 14.83
N ASP A 275 -6.49 -6.56 14.01
CA ASP A 275 -6.34 -7.08 12.66
C ASP A 275 -5.67 -8.46 12.70
N VAL A 276 -6.21 -9.42 11.94
CA VAL A 276 -5.64 -10.78 11.82
C VAL A 276 -4.22 -10.79 11.23
N ALA A 277 -3.81 -9.72 10.56
CA ALA A 277 -2.47 -9.57 10.00
C ALA A 277 -1.51 -8.81 10.92
N TYR A 278 -1.97 -8.30 12.08
CA TYR A 278 -1.13 -7.48 12.95
C TYR A 278 0.17 -8.18 13.34
N ASN A 279 0.07 -9.36 13.93
CA ASN A 279 1.25 -10.12 14.37
C ASN A 279 2.17 -10.51 13.21
N ARG A 280 1.62 -10.70 12.01
CA ARG A 280 2.38 -11.07 10.80
C ARG A 280 3.32 -9.94 10.37
N ILE A 281 2.76 -8.77 10.13
CA ILE A 281 3.54 -7.60 9.71
C ILE A 281 4.45 -7.10 10.83
N TRP A 282 3.99 -7.14 12.08
CA TRP A 282 4.78 -6.71 13.23
C TRP A 282 6.03 -7.57 13.43
N ALA A 283 5.94 -8.90 13.33
CA ALA A 283 7.08 -9.81 13.42
C ALA A 283 8.16 -9.49 12.36
N GLN A 284 7.75 -9.24 11.12
CA GLN A 284 8.67 -8.86 10.06
C GLN A 284 9.34 -7.52 10.34
N VAL A 285 8.56 -6.49 10.72
CA VAL A 285 9.08 -5.15 10.98
C VAL A 285 10.07 -5.15 12.16
N GLN A 286 9.79 -5.93 13.22
CA GLN A 286 10.73 -6.12 14.33
C GLN A 286 12.04 -6.76 13.86
N ALA A 287 11.98 -7.79 13.02
CA ALA A 287 13.16 -8.43 12.47
C ALA A 287 13.96 -7.49 11.56
N MET A 288 13.29 -6.67 10.74
CA MET A 288 13.94 -5.65 9.92
C MET A 288 14.67 -4.61 10.78
N ALA A 289 14.10 -4.18 11.89
CA ALA A 289 14.72 -3.23 12.82
C ALA A 289 16.00 -3.76 13.50
N GLN A 290 16.26 -5.07 13.45
CA GLN A 290 17.54 -5.65 13.88
C GLN A 290 18.68 -5.44 12.85
N LEU A 291 18.38 -4.87 11.69
CA LEU A 291 19.34 -4.55 10.63
C LEU A 291 19.43 -3.02 10.42
N PRO A 292 19.89 -2.26 11.43
CA PRO A 292 19.81 -0.79 11.44
C PRO A 292 20.70 -0.11 10.40
N ASP A 293 21.65 -0.84 9.82
CA ASP A 293 22.46 -0.40 8.67
C ASP A 293 21.66 -0.32 7.36
N VAL A 294 20.47 -0.94 7.31
CA VAL A 294 19.56 -0.92 6.17
C VAL A 294 18.21 -0.36 6.55
N PHE A 295 17.66 -0.75 7.70
CA PHE A 295 16.31 -0.40 8.16
C PHE A 295 16.40 0.34 9.50
N SER A 296 16.87 1.58 9.46
CA SER A 296 16.94 2.39 10.69
C SER A 296 15.52 2.81 11.13
N VAL A 297 15.33 2.99 12.43
CA VAL A 297 14.05 3.46 13.00
C VAL A 297 13.63 4.86 12.54
N SER A 298 14.54 5.62 11.95
CA SER A 298 14.21 6.89 11.31
C SER A 298 13.59 6.73 9.93
N HIS A 299 13.69 5.54 9.30
CA HIS A 299 13.21 5.26 7.94
C HIS A 299 12.36 4.00 7.83
N LEU A 300 12.18 3.29 8.95
CA LEU A 300 11.23 2.20 9.11
C LEU A 300 10.40 2.49 10.35
N THR A 301 9.09 2.65 10.20
CA THR A 301 8.16 2.85 11.31
C THR A 301 6.96 1.91 11.20
N PHE A 302 6.39 1.56 12.34
CA PHE A 302 5.15 0.79 12.41
C PHE A 302 4.07 1.62 13.12
N HIS A 303 2.90 1.72 12.52
CA HIS A 303 1.80 2.51 13.02
C HIS A 303 0.59 1.62 13.30
N GLU A 304 0.11 1.64 14.52
CA GLU A 304 -1.07 0.88 14.92
C GLU A 304 -2.31 1.77 15.05
N GLN A 305 -3.42 1.29 14.51
CA GLN A 305 -4.75 1.84 14.75
C GLN A 305 -5.41 1.03 15.85
N GLU A 306 -5.74 1.67 16.96
CA GLU A 306 -6.35 1.01 18.11
C GLU A 306 -7.72 0.43 17.74
N GLU A 307 -7.99 -0.81 18.17
CA GLU A 307 -9.21 -1.57 17.93
C GLU A 307 -9.59 -1.82 16.46
N ALA A 308 -8.80 -1.35 15.50
CA ALA A 308 -9.09 -1.58 14.09
C ALA A 308 -8.89 -3.04 13.70
N ARG A 309 -9.72 -3.48 12.76
CA ARG A 309 -9.73 -4.83 12.21
C ARG A 309 -9.26 -4.82 10.76
N HIS A 310 -9.17 -6.02 10.17
CA HIS A 310 -8.84 -6.20 8.76
C HIS A 310 -9.98 -5.72 7.85
N GLU A 311 -10.17 -4.41 7.74
CA GLU A 311 -11.30 -3.79 7.07
C GLU A 311 -10.85 -2.59 6.23
N PHE A 312 -11.42 -2.46 5.04
CA PHE A 312 -11.10 -1.37 4.10
C PHE A 312 -11.35 0.03 4.72
N ARG A 313 -12.37 0.18 5.56
CA ARG A 313 -12.67 1.46 6.23
C ARG A 313 -11.53 1.98 7.12
N SER A 314 -10.64 1.10 7.62
CA SER A 314 -9.47 1.47 8.41
C SER A 314 -8.43 2.24 7.59
N LEU A 315 -8.44 2.11 6.26
CA LEU A 315 -7.50 2.78 5.36
C LEU A 315 -7.52 4.31 5.51
N ALA A 316 -8.69 4.92 5.75
CA ALA A 316 -8.79 6.36 5.87
C ALA A 316 -7.88 6.92 6.95
N GLU A 317 -7.82 6.25 8.11
CA GLU A 317 -6.97 6.68 9.22
C GLU A 317 -5.49 6.45 8.92
N TYR A 318 -5.13 5.31 8.30
CA TYR A 318 -3.75 5.07 7.87
C TYR A 318 -3.27 6.13 6.87
N LEU A 319 -4.09 6.45 5.87
CA LEU A 319 -3.74 7.47 4.87
C LEU A 319 -3.68 8.88 5.46
N TYR A 320 -4.60 9.22 6.36
CA TYR A 320 -4.60 10.51 7.05
C TYR A 320 -3.29 10.74 7.81
N ASN A 321 -2.73 9.71 8.42
CA ASN A 321 -1.49 9.80 9.17
C ASN A 321 -0.23 9.68 8.29
N ALA A 322 -0.27 8.89 7.23
CA ALA A 322 0.88 8.61 6.39
C ALA A 322 1.16 9.71 5.36
N LEU A 323 0.12 10.17 4.64
CA LEU A 323 0.32 11.05 3.49
C LEU A 323 0.93 12.41 3.82
N PRO A 324 0.64 13.08 4.95
CA PRO A 324 1.34 14.29 5.37
C PRO A 324 2.83 14.09 5.61
N PHE A 325 3.20 12.91 6.08
CA PHE A 325 4.59 12.53 6.29
C PHE A 325 5.29 12.18 4.97
N ILE A 326 4.61 11.42 4.10
CA ILE A 326 5.15 10.97 2.81
C ILE A 326 5.32 12.15 1.85
N PHE A 327 4.34 13.04 1.80
CA PHE A 327 4.34 14.21 0.92
C PHE A 327 4.05 15.48 1.73
N PRO A 328 5.03 15.95 2.52
CA PRO A 328 4.85 17.13 3.34
C PRO A 328 4.69 18.39 2.47
N THR A 329 3.93 19.35 2.97
CA THR A 329 3.88 20.68 2.39
C THR A 329 5.16 21.46 2.72
N ASN A 330 5.58 22.33 1.83
CA ASN A 330 6.72 23.24 2.07
C ASN A 330 6.26 24.45 2.93
N LYS A 331 5.69 24.20 4.11
CA LYS A 331 5.33 25.29 5.05
C LYS A 331 6.52 25.70 5.87
#